data_7d464ea66ef908ddaacc9850d108f59b
#
_entry.id   7d464ea66ef908ddaacc9850d108f59b
#
_cell.length_a   1.000
_cell.length_b   1.000
_cell.length_c   1.000
_cell.angle_alpha   90.00
_cell.angle_beta   90.00
_cell.angle_gamma   90.00
#
_symmetry.space_group_name_H-M   'P 1'
#
loop_
_entity.id
_entity.type
_entity.pdbx_description
1 polymer ?
#
loop_
_entity_poly.entity_id
_entity_poly.type
_entity_poly.pdbx_seq_one_letter_code
_entity_poly.pdbx_strand_id
1 'polypeptide(L)'
;RFVEAMAKLGRTDEVWKGLETINPIGITKVVPNAEKRQSNAYFSSSDGNFKTRYEAQERFSELRTGQVSVKGGWRIYSSGPGIYMNQLISNGLGIRQQADHLEIDPVLPASLDGLECSFVVYEKPVTIRYHLSDQEGTLTVNGNEVNFESLQNRYRQGGVKIGKEALEAVLTDG
;
A
#
# COMPACT_ATOMS: atom_id res chain seq x y z
N ARG A 1 1.05 -9.00 -7.09
CA ARG A 1 2.36 -9.41 -7.67
C ARG A 1 3.05 -8.30 -8.47
N PHE A 2 2.32 -7.51 -9.30
CA PHE A 2 2.97 -6.41 -10.06
C PHE A 2 3.62 -5.38 -9.12
N VAL A 3 2.85 -4.83 -8.18
CA VAL A 3 3.35 -3.84 -7.19
C VAL A 3 4.53 -4.40 -6.39
N GLU A 4 4.43 -5.64 -5.93
CA GLU A 4 5.51 -6.33 -5.22
C GLU A 4 6.80 -6.45 -6.04
N ALA A 5 6.67 -6.85 -7.31
CA ALA A 5 7.81 -6.95 -8.21
C ALA A 5 8.46 -5.58 -8.45
N MET A 6 7.64 -4.54 -8.68
CA MET A 6 8.14 -3.17 -8.88
C MET A 6 8.80 -2.62 -7.62
N ALA A 7 8.26 -2.93 -6.44
CA ALA A 7 8.88 -2.53 -5.17
C ALA A 7 10.26 -3.18 -4.97
N LYS A 8 10.41 -4.46 -5.28
CA LYS A 8 11.71 -5.14 -5.24
C LYS A 8 12.74 -4.53 -6.20
N LEU A 9 12.29 -4.03 -7.34
CA LEU A 9 13.13 -3.35 -8.32
C LEU A 9 13.40 -1.87 -8.00
N GLY A 10 12.75 -1.30 -6.99
CA GLY A 10 12.84 0.14 -6.68
C GLY A 10 12.12 1.05 -7.68
N ARG A 11 11.16 0.51 -8.43
CA ARG A 11 10.39 1.24 -9.44
C ARG A 11 9.24 1.98 -8.78
N THR A 12 9.57 3.08 -8.10
CA THR A 12 8.64 3.86 -7.27
C THR A 12 7.40 4.30 -8.02
N ASP A 13 7.56 4.88 -9.21
CA ASP A 13 6.44 5.39 -10.00
C ASP A 13 5.46 4.29 -10.39
N GLU A 14 5.97 3.12 -10.75
CA GLU A 14 5.16 1.96 -11.11
C GLU A 14 4.44 1.36 -9.90
N VAL A 15 5.06 1.38 -8.72
CA VAL A 15 4.42 0.96 -7.46
C VAL A 15 3.20 1.83 -7.19
N TRP A 16 3.40 3.15 -7.18
CA TRP A 16 2.33 4.09 -6.80
C TRP A 16 1.27 4.21 -7.87
N LYS A 17 1.64 4.21 -9.16
CA LYS A 17 0.67 4.12 -10.25
C LYS A 17 -0.16 2.84 -10.20
N GLY A 18 0.47 1.71 -9.85
CA GLY A 18 -0.23 0.45 -9.67
C GLY A 18 -1.24 0.51 -8.52
N LEU A 19 -0.86 1.07 -7.38
CA LEU A 19 -1.74 1.27 -6.23
C LEU A 19 -2.89 2.24 -6.56
N GLU A 20 -2.59 3.37 -7.22
CA GLU A 20 -3.61 4.34 -7.63
C GLU A 20 -4.64 3.73 -8.60
N THR A 21 -4.18 2.93 -9.55
CA THR A 21 -5.05 2.31 -10.57
C THR A 21 -6.12 1.42 -9.95
N ILE A 22 -5.81 0.73 -8.85
CA ILE A 22 -6.75 -0.17 -8.17
C ILE A 22 -7.41 0.46 -6.94
N ASN A 23 -7.10 1.72 -6.63
CA ASN A 23 -7.70 2.43 -5.51
C ASN A 23 -9.11 2.92 -5.89
N PRO A 24 -10.16 2.49 -5.17
CA PRO A 24 -11.53 2.92 -5.45
C PRO A 24 -11.85 4.34 -4.98
N ILE A 25 -10.97 4.94 -4.17
CA ILE A 25 -11.13 6.33 -3.72
C ILE A 25 -10.86 7.25 -4.90
N GLY A 26 -11.84 8.06 -5.26
CA GLY A 26 -11.71 8.96 -6.41
C GLY A 26 -11.97 8.32 -7.78
N ILE A 27 -12.59 7.13 -7.81
CA ILE A 27 -12.95 6.45 -9.07
C ILE A 27 -13.69 7.35 -10.06
N THR A 28 -14.48 8.30 -9.60
CA THR A 28 -15.21 9.27 -10.44
C THR A 28 -14.29 10.19 -11.24
N LYS A 29 -13.02 10.32 -10.86
CA LYS A 29 -12.01 11.05 -11.66
C LYS A 29 -11.61 10.28 -12.92
N VAL A 30 -11.73 8.95 -12.89
CA VAL A 30 -11.35 8.04 -13.98
C VAL A 30 -12.57 7.60 -14.77
N VAL A 31 -13.68 7.32 -14.08
CA VAL A 31 -14.96 6.92 -14.64
C VAL A 31 -16.02 7.92 -14.17
N PRO A 32 -16.41 8.89 -14.96
CA PRO A 32 -17.19 10.06 -14.52
C PRO A 32 -18.53 9.75 -13.86
N ASN A 33 -19.19 8.67 -14.26
CA ASN A 33 -20.48 8.26 -13.71
C ASN A 33 -20.38 7.02 -12.81
N ALA A 34 -19.20 6.75 -12.26
CA ALA A 34 -19.04 5.69 -11.28
C ALA A 34 -19.82 6.03 -9.99
N GLU A 35 -20.63 5.10 -9.53
CA GLU A 35 -21.32 5.19 -8.24
C GLU A 35 -20.44 4.58 -7.15
N LYS A 36 -20.29 5.27 -6.02
CA LYS A 36 -19.63 4.70 -4.84
C LYS A 36 -20.50 3.59 -4.28
N ARG A 37 -19.89 2.45 -4.08
CA ARG A 37 -20.55 1.29 -3.49
C ARG A 37 -20.22 1.18 -2.01
N GLN A 38 -21.19 0.90 -1.20
CA GLN A 38 -20.96 0.46 0.17
C GLN A 38 -20.29 -0.92 0.14
N SER A 39 -19.23 -1.09 0.92
CA SER A 39 -18.60 -2.39 1.11
C SER A 39 -19.55 -3.37 1.78
N ASN A 40 -19.64 -4.58 1.27
CA ASN A 40 -20.38 -5.69 1.87
C ASN A 40 -19.67 -7.02 1.56
N ALA A 41 -20.13 -8.09 2.20
CA ALA A 41 -19.53 -9.42 2.05
C ALA A 41 -19.86 -10.08 0.69
N TYR A 42 -20.86 -9.61 -0.03
CA TYR A 42 -21.31 -10.20 -1.30
C TYR A 42 -20.89 -9.32 -2.46
N PHE A 43 -20.49 -9.96 -3.54
CA PHE A 43 -20.12 -9.22 -4.71
C PHE A 43 -20.32 -10.00 -6.00
N SER A 44 -20.38 -9.25 -7.08
CA SER A 44 -20.20 -9.72 -8.43
C SER A 44 -18.84 -9.23 -8.95
N SER A 45 -18.17 -9.96 -9.78
CA SER A 45 -16.92 -9.55 -10.41
C SER A 45 -17.12 -8.37 -11.38
N SER A 46 -18.33 -8.18 -11.88
CA SER A 46 -18.67 -7.09 -12.79
C SER A 46 -19.34 -5.94 -12.06
N ASP A 47 -18.78 -4.76 -12.20
CA ASP A 47 -19.32 -3.51 -11.67
C ASP A 47 -19.98 -2.63 -12.73
N GLY A 48 -19.87 -3.00 -14.00
CA GLY A 48 -20.59 -2.35 -15.10
C GLY A 48 -22.08 -2.71 -15.07
N ASN A 49 -22.94 -1.72 -15.30
CA ASN A 49 -24.38 -1.90 -15.30
C ASN A 49 -24.87 -2.51 -16.63
N PHE A 50 -24.46 -3.74 -16.90
CA PHE A 50 -24.93 -4.54 -18.03
C PHE A 50 -25.97 -5.54 -17.58
N LYS A 51 -27.00 -5.75 -18.40
CA LYS A 51 -28.05 -6.74 -18.14
C LYS A 51 -27.60 -8.16 -18.46
N THR A 52 -26.75 -8.31 -19.47
CA THR A 52 -26.25 -9.60 -19.94
C THR A 52 -24.77 -9.53 -20.30
N ARG A 53 -24.12 -10.70 -20.38
CA ARG A 53 -22.73 -10.79 -20.85
C ARG A 53 -22.57 -10.36 -22.31
N TYR A 54 -23.59 -10.50 -23.13
CA TYR A 54 -23.56 -10.09 -24.53
C TYR A 54 -23.55 -8.56 -24.65
N GLU A 55 -24.42 -7.90 -23.89
CA GLU A 55 -24.40 -6.44 -23.79
C GLU A 55 -23.04 -5.94 -23.27
N ALA A 56 -22.47 -6.61 -22.27
CA ALA A 56 -21.12 -6.26 -21.78
C ALA A 56 -20.06 -6.43 -22.86
N GLN A 57 -20.15 -7.44 -23.69
CA GLN A 57 -19.20 -7.66 -24.78
C GLN A 57 -19.28 -6.56 -25.85
N GLU A 58 -20.50 -6.17 -26.21
CA GLU A 58 -20.74 -5.15 -27.25
C GLU A 58 -20.41 -3.74 -26.78
N ARG A 59 -20.71 -3.41 -25.52
CA ARG A 59 -20.69 -2.05 -25.00
C ARG A 59 -19.60 -1.80 -23.93
N PHE A 60 -18.63 -2.68 -23.82
CA PHE A 60 -17.59 -2.58 -22.76
C PHE A 60 -16.80 -1.26 -22.81
N SER A 61 -16.54 -0.74 -24.02
CA SER A 61 -15.85 0.55 -24.21
C SER A 61 -16.60 1.74 -23.63
N GLU A 62 -17.92 1.66 -23.51
CA GLU A 62 -18.79 2.71 -22.97
C GLU A 62 -18.61 2.93 -21.45
N LEU A 63 -17.97 1.99 -20.75
CA LEU A 63 -17.58 2.19 -19.35
C LEU A 63 -16.63 3.38 -19.17
N ARG A 64 -15.69 3.55 -20.11
CA ARG A 64 -14.71 4.64 -20.05
C ARG A 64 -15.29 6.01 -20.42
N THR A 65 -16.29 6.02 -21.26
CA THR A 65 -16.97 7.27 -21.69
C THR A 65 -18.05 7.70 -20.71
N GLY A 66 -18.40 6.85 -19.72
CA GLY A 66 -19.44 7.13 -18.77
C GLY A 66 -20.85 6.89 -19.28
N GLN A 67 -21.03 6.31 -20.48
CA GLN A 67 -22.35 5.97 -21.03
C GLN A 67 -22.99 4.77 -20.31
N VAL A 68 -22.16 3.88 -19.79
CA VAL A 68 -22.57 2.79 -18.91
C VAL A 68 -22.09 3.09 -17.49
N SER A 69 -23.00 3.08 -16.51
CA SER A 69 -22.68 3.36 -15.13
C SER A 69 -21.85 2.22 -14.52
N VAL A 70 -20.96 2.57 -13.60
CA VAL A 70 -20.09 1.64 -12.88
C VAL A 70 -20.32 1.81 -11.38
N LYS A 71 -20.50 0.71 -10.68
CA LYS A 71 -20.51 0.69 -9.23
C LYS A 71 -19.09 0.46 -8.72
N GLY A 72 -18.48 1.54 -8.26
CA GLY A 72 -17.12 1.52 -7.71
C GLY A 72 -17.07 1.18 -6.23
N GLY A 73 -15.87 0.98 -5.74
CA GLY A 73 -15.57 0.68 -4.34
C GLY A 73 -15.20 -0.79 -4.10
N TRP A 74 -14.76 -1.05 -2.88
CA TRP A 74 -14.37 -2.40 -2.47
C TRP A 74 -15.48 -3.09 -1.69
N ARG A 75 -15.47 -4.40 -1.77
CA ARG A 75 -16.34 -5.27 -0.99
C ARG A 75 -15.56 -5.89 0.15
N ILE A 76 -16.25 -6.12 1.26
CA ILE A 76 -15.63 -6.78 2.42
C ILE A 76 -15.47 -8.26 2.12
N TYR A 77 -14.37 -8.63 1.51
CA TYR A 77 -13.88 -9.99 1.41
C TYR A 77 -12.35 -9.97 1.22
N SER A 78 -11.70 -11.07 1.50
CA SER A 78 -10.24 -11.12 1.71
C SER A 78 -9.38 -10.74 0.50
N SER A 79 -9.82 -11.02 -0.70
CA SER A 79 -8.93 -10.94 -1.87
C SER A 79 -8.75 -9.55 -2.48
N GLY A 80 -9.68 -8.63 -2.26
CA GLY A 80 -9.60 -7.27 -2.79
C GLY A 80 -8.91 -6.30 -1.82
N PRO A 81 -9.63 -5.82 -0.78
CA PRO A 81 -9.09 -4.82 0.13
C PRO A 81 -7.90 -5.33 0.94
N GLY A 82 -7.90 -6.61 1.36
CA GLY A 82 -6.80 -7.19 2.11
C GLY A 82 -5.49 -7.23 1.31
N ILE A 83 -5.55 -7.63 0.05
CA ILE A 83 -4.37 -7.62 -0.83
C ILE A 83 -3.89 -6.19 -1.07
N TYR A 84 -4.80 -5.24 -1.31
CA TYR A 84 -4.43 -3.84 -1.48
C TYR A 84 -3.72 -3.27 -0.25
N MET A 85 -4.29 -3.47 0.94
CA MET A 85 -3.68 -3.01 2.19
C MET A 85 -2.31 -3.66 2.41
N ASN A 86 -2.17 -4.95 2.12
CA ASN A 86 -0.87 -5.61 2.16
C ASN A 86 0.12 -4.99 1.18
N GLN A 87 -0.28 -4.69 -0.07
CA GLN A 87 0.61 -4.05 -1.03
C GLN A 87 1.01 -2.64 -0.58
N LEU A 88 0.07 -1.87 -0.05
CA LEU A 88 0.35 -0.53 0.46
C LEU A 88 1.31 -0.56 1.66
N ILE A 89 1.01 -1.37 2.67
CA ILE A 89 1.78 -1.41 3.91
C ILE A 89 3.12 -2.11 3.71
N SER A 90 3.13 -3.31 3.13
CA SER A 90 4.35 -4.12 3.07
C SER A 90 5.29 -3.75 1.92
N ASN A 91 4.76 -3.18 0.83
CA ASN A 91 5.57 -2.86 -0.36
C ASN A 91 5.67 -1.36 -0.65
N GLY A 92 4.65 -0.56 -0.38
CA GLY A 92 4.71 0.89 -0.50
C GLY A 92 5.41 1.52 0.70
N LEU A 93 4.82 1.39 1.89
CA LEU A 93 5.38 1.88 3.16
C LEU A 93 6.55 1.01 3.66
N GLY A 94 6.66 -0.22 3.19
CA GLY A 94 7.75 -1.13 3.50
C GLY A 94 7.73 -1.72 4.90
N ILE A 95 6.61 -1.67 5.60
CA ILE A 95 6.50 -2.14 7.00
C ILE A 95 6.13 -3.61 7.01
N ARG A 96 7.02 -4.44 7.54
CA ARG A 96 6.85 -5.89 7.66
C ARG A 96 7.27 -6.36 9.04
N GLN A 97 6.31 -6.63 9.91
CA GLN A 97 6.56 -7.22 11.22
C GLN A 97 6.70 -8.73 11.09
N GLN A 98 7.81 -9.24 11.56
CA GLN A 98 8.11 -10.66 11.70
C GLN A 98 8.06 -11.06 13.19
N ALA A 99 8.22 -12.33 13.50
CA ALA A 99 8.18 -12.81 14.87
C ALA A 99 9.33 -12.26 15.73
N ASP A 100 10.50 -12.08 15.14
CA ASP A 100 11.77 -11.73 15.78
C ASP A 100 12.36 -10.39 15.36
N HIS A 101 11.79 -9.74 14.34
CA HIS A 101 12.28 -8.45 13.83
C HIS A 101 11.21 -7.64 13.11
N LEU A 102 11.46 -6.34 12.99
CA LEU A 102 10.71 -5.41 12.15
C LEU A 102 11.59 -5.02 10.94
N GLU A 103 11.03 -5.10 9.75
CA GLU A 103 11.62 -4.52 8.54
C GLU A 103 10.91 -3.23 8.17
N ILE A 104 11.68 -2.21 7.80
CA ILE A 104 11.18 -0.95 7.21
C ILE A 104 11.97 -0.71 5.92
N ASP A 105 11.32 -0.95 4.79
CA ASP A 105 11.93 -0.97 3.46
C ASP A 105 11.04 -0.22 2.45
N PRO A 106 10.87 1.10 2.63
CA PRO A 106 9.91 1.90 1.89
C PRO A 106 10.27 2.04 0.40
N VAL A 107 9.23 2.17 -0.43
CA VAL A 107 9.34 2.58 -1.83
C VAL A 107 8.41 3.76 -2.02
N LEU A 108 8.86 4.94 -1.57
CA LEU A 108 8.08 6.16 -1.49
C LEU A 108 8.55 7.18 -2.53
N PRO A 109 7.63 7.89 -3.20
CA PRO A 109 8.01 9.01 -4.05
C PRO A 109 8.46 10.21 -3.20
N ALA A 110 9.31 11.05 -3.75
CA ALA A 110 9.83 12.23 -3.06
C ALA A 110 8.73 13.16 -2.53
N SER A 111 7.56 13.17 -3.17
CA SER A 111 6.39 13.95 -2.73
C SER A 111 5.80 13.49 -1.38
N LEU A 112 6.21 12.33 -0.89
CA LEU A 112 5.82 11.79 0.41
C LEU A 112 6.93 11.89 1.46
N ASP A 113 7.95 12.72 1.23
CA ASP A 113 8.92 13.05 2.28
C ASP A 113 8.21 13.68 3.49
N GLY A 114 8.58 13.25 4.68
CA GLY A 114 7.91 13.65 5.92
C GLY A 114 6.60 12.91 6.21
N LEU A 115 6.23 11.90 5.41
CA LEU A 115 5.03 11.10 5.67
C LEU A 115 5.10 10.47 7.06
N GLU A 116 4.02 10.62 7.81
CA GLU A 116 3.82 9.95 9.09
C GLU A 116 2.70 8.91 8.98
N CYS A 117 2.90 7.77 9.60
CA CYS A 117 1.88 6.76 9.74
C CYS A 117 1.98 6.04 11.07
N SER A 118 0.82 5.77 11.69
CA SER A 118 0.73 5.12 12.99
C SER A 118 0.26 3.68 12.84
N PHE A 119 0.95 2.78 13.53
CA PHE A 119 0.67 1.34 13.55
C PHE A 119 0.80 0.82 14.97
N VAL A 120 0.30 -0.38 15.19
CA VAL A 120 0.63 -1.16 16.38
C VAL A 120 1.73 -2.15 15.99
N VAL A 121 2.88 -2.05 16.62
CA VAL A 121 4.05 -2.91 16.41
C VAL A 121 4.38 -3.59 17.73
N TYR A 122 4.38 -4.91 17.77
CA TYR A 122 4.57 -5.69 18.99
C TYR A 122 3.70 -5.21 20.16
N GLU A 123 2.40 -5.00 19.87
CA GLU A 123 1.38 -4.54 20.82
C GLU A 123 1.56 -3.09 21.32
N LYS A 124 2.57 -2.36 20.84
CA LYS A 124 2.80 -0.96 21.21
C LYS A 124 2.40 -0.02 20.08
N PRO A 125 1.77 1.14 20.36
CA PRO A 125 1.49 2.15 19.36
C PRO A 125 2.80 2.81 18.92
N VAL A 126 3.03 2.86 17.61
CA VAL A 126 4.24 3.42 16.99
C VAL A 126 3.85 4.36 15.87
N THR A 127 4.42 5.55 15.84
CA THR A 127 4.35 6.45 14.69
C THR A 127 5.67 6.43 13.93
N ILE A 128 5.61 6.05 12.66
CA ILE A 128 6.75 5.99 11.76
C ILE A 128 6.73 7.25 10.90
N ARG A 129 7.82 8.01 10.93
CA ARG A 129 8.05 9.17 10.07
C ARG A 129 9.16 8.85 9.08
N TYR A 130 8.91 9.08 7.80
CA TYR A 130 9.87 8.84 6.74
C TYR A 130 10.58 10.14 6.36
N HIS A 131 11.91 10.10 6.36
CA HIS A 131 12.75 11.14 5.79
C HIS A 131 13.49 10.55 4.60
N LEU A 132 13.16 11.01 3.41
CA LEU A 132 13.72 10.49 2.17
C LEU A 132 14.99 11.26 1.81
N SER A 133 16.11 10.56 1.68
CA SER A 133 17.38 11.14 1.27
C SER A 133 18.16 10.17 0.39
N ASP A 134 19.10 10.68 -0.38
CA ASP A 134 20.05 9.87 -1.15
C ASP A 134 21.22 9.34 -0.32
N GLN A 135 21.23 9.62 0.97
CA GLN A 135 22.29 9.18 1.89
C GLN A 135 21.92 7.83 2.51
N GLU A 136 22.92 7.19 3.11
CA GLU A 136 22.71 5.97 3.87
C GLU A 136 21.66 6.20 4.98
N GLY A 137 20.72 5.26 5.10
CA GLY A 137 19.61 5.39 6.03
C GLY A 137 20.08 5.44 7.48
N THR A 138 19.43 6.28 8.26
CA THR A 138 19.57 6.32 9.72
C THR A 138 18.24 5.98 10.36
N LEU A 139 18.26 5.41 11.54
CA LEU A 139 17.08 5.08 12.31
C LEU A 139 17.16 5.67 13.70
N THR A 140 16.13 6.43 14.08
CA THR A 140 15.98 6.91 15.45
C THR A 140 14.64 6.45 16.01
N VAL A 141 14.61 6.10 17.28
CA VAL A 141 13.39 5.78 18.03
C VAL A 141 13.37 6.65 19.27
N ASN A 142 12.31 7.44 19.45
CA ASN A 142 12.18 8.40 20.55
C ASN A 142 13.40 9.33 20.68
N GLY A 143 13.99 9.73 19.53
CA GLY A 143 15.16 10.62 19.48
C GLY A 143 16.52 9.94 19.71
N ASN A 144 16.56 8.64 19.99
CA ASN A 144 17.79 7.87 20.17
C ASN A 144 18.12 7.08 18.90
N GLU A 145 19.38 7.08 18.49
CA GLU A 145 19.84 6.20 17.41
C GLU A 145 19.75 4.74 17.83
N VAL A 146 19.24 3.92 16.93
CA VAL A 146 19.08 2.48 17.13
C VAL A 146 19.88 1.72 16.08
N ASN A 147 20.64 0.73 16.54
CA ASN A 147 21.35 -0.17 15.64
C ASN A 147 20.38 -1.00 14.82
N PHE A 148 20.67 -1.11 13.55
CA PHE A 148 19.91 -1.91 12.61
C PHE A 148 20.83 -2.68 11.65
N GLU A 149 20.28 -3.70 11.01
CA GLU A 149 20.93 -4.38 9.89
C GLU A 149 20.33 -3.84 8.58
N SER A 150 21.18 -3.62 7.58
CA SER A 150 20.71 -3.27 6.24
C SER A 150 20.10 -4.49 5.56
N LEU A 151 18.87 -4.34 5.04
CA LEU A 151 18.23 -5.38 4.26
C LEU A 151 18.95 -5.57 2.93
N GLN A 152 19.28 -6.82 2.61
CA GLN A 152 19.89 -7.16 1.34
C GLN A 152 18.85 -7.18 0.22
N ASN A 153 19.03 -6.32 -0.76
CA ASN A 153 18.24 -6.33 -1.99
C ASN A 153 19.19 -6.30 -3.19
N ARG A 154 19.01 -7.26 -4.11
CA ARG A 154 19.88 -7.39 -5.29
C ARG A 154 19.75 -6.24 -6.29
N TYR A 155 18.61 -5.56 -6.28
CA TYR A 155 18.22 -4.64 -7.36
C TYR A 155 18.23 -3.16 -6.94
N ARG A 156 18.27 -2.88 -5.65
CA ARG A 156 18.30 -1.54 -5.07
C ARG A 156 18.90 -1.57 -3.68
N GLN A 157 19.19 -0.42 -3.15
CA GLN A 157 19.49 -0.30 -1.72
C GLN A 157 18.25 -0.75 -0.93
N GLY A 158 18.45 -1.68 -0.01
CA GLY A 158 17.41 -2.14 0.91
C GLY A 158 17.20 -1.17 2.06
N GLY A 159 16.12 -1.36 2.77
CA GLY A 159 15.81 -0.65 3.99
C GLY A 159 16.52 -1.22 5.22
N VAL A 160 15.90 -1.10 6.38
CA VAL A 160 16.44 -1.47 7.68
C VAL A 160 15.71 -2.66 8.29
N LYS A 161 16.45 -3.47 9.04
CA LYS A 161 15.94 -4.58 9.85
C LYS A 161 16.35 -4.36 11.30
N ILE A 162 15.40 -4.39 12.21
CA ILE A 162 15.58 -4.13 13.64
C ILE A 162 15.09 -5.35 14.41
N GLY A 163 15.96 -5.92 15.24
CA GLY A 163 15.56 -7.02 16.13
C GLY A 163 14.46 -6.60 17.11
N LYS A 164 13.52 -7.47 17.36
CA LYS A 164 12.38 -7.23 18.26
C LYS A 164 12.85 -6.74 19.63
N GLU A 165 13.78 -7.44 20.26
CA GLU A 165 14.30 -7.10 21.59
C GLU A 165 14.94 -5.71 21.63
N ALA A 166 15.72 -5.34 20.58
CA ALA A 166 16.35 -4.04 20.48
C ALA A 166 15.31 -2.92 20.31
N LEU A 167 14.25 -3.19 19.56
CA LEU A 167 13.15 -2.25 19.37
C LEU A 167 12.32 -2.08 20.64
N GLU A 168 11.93 -3.18 21.30
CA GLU A 168 11.15 -3.16 22.54
C GLU A 168 11.89 -2.43 23.68
N ALA A 169 13.22 -2.51 23.72
CA ALA A 169 14.04 -1.82 24.72
C ALA A 169 13.97 -0.28 24.61
N VAL A 170 13.67 0.27 23.44
CA VAL A 170 13.60 1.73 23.19
C VAL A 170 12.18 2.24 23.01
N LEU A 171 11.20 1.34 22.82
CA LEU A 171 9.79 1.68 22.81
C LEU A 171 9.29 1.82 24.26
N THR A 172 9.02 3.04 24.66
CA THR A 172 8.36 3.30 25.95
C THR A 172 6.88 2.96 25.89
N ASP A 173 6.31 2.54 27.00
CA ASP A 173 4.85 2.47 27.13
C ASP A 173 4.33 3.92 27.07
N GLY A 174 3.52 4.24 26.03
CA GLY A 174 2.95 5.56 25.79
C GLY A 174 1.88 5.93 26.79
#